data_4d274bfdb2a6b00a66dcad2e677365ba
#
_entry.id   4d274bfdb2a6b00a66dcad2e677365ba
#
_cell.length_a   1.000
_cell.length_b   1.000
_cell.length_c   1.000
_cell.angle_alpha   90.00
_cell.angle_beta   90.00
_cell.angle_gamma   90.00
#
_symmetry.space_group_name_H-M   'P 1'
#
loop_
_entity.id
_entity.type
_entity.pdbx_description
1 polymer ?
#
loop_
_entity_poly.entity_id
_entity_poly.type
_entity_poly.pdbx_seq_one_letter_code
_entity_poly.pdbx_strand_id
1 'polypeptide(L)'
;MKQKKALITGITGQDGSYLAEYLLSLGYEVHGIVRRVALEDPTHHLWRLLPIADRLNLHSGTLESYPALYKIFRDVQPDECYHL
;
A
#
# COMPACT_ATOMS: atom_id res chain seq x y z
N MET A 1 -1.94 22.67 5.50
CA MET A 1 -0.81 21.95 4.89
C MET A 1 -1.30 20.74 4.13
N LYS A 2 -0.68 20.45 3.00
CA LYS A 2 -1.07 19.33 2.19
C LYS A 2 -0.60 18.00 2.83
N GLN A 3 -1.51 17.05 2.93
CA GLN A 3 -1.19 15.73 3.44
C GLN A 3 -0.24 15.00 2.47
N LYS A 4 0.82 14.40 2.99
CA LYS A 4 1.74 13.62 2.17
C LYS A 4 1.13 12.26 1.85
N LYS A 5 1.46 11.76 0.66
CA LYS A 5 1.03 10.44 0.19
C LYS A 5 2.23 9.53 0.06
N ALA A 6 2.14 8.35 0.65
CA ALA A 6 3.17 7.32 0.53
C ALA A 6 2.61 6.10 -0.19
N LEU A 7 3.41 5.51 -1.07
CA LEU A 7 3.05 4.30 -1.77
C LEU A 7 4.04 3.21 -1.38
N ILE A 8 3.53 2.07 -0.90
CA ILE A 8 4.36 0.97 -0.40
C ILE A 8 4.13 -0.26 -1.24
N THR A 9 5.20 -0.81 -1.81
CA THR A 9 5.15 -2.17 -2.36
C THR A 9 5.57 -3.13 -1.26
N GLY A 10 5.02 -4.35 -1.26
CA GLY A 10 5.31 -5.30 -0.20
C GLY A 10 4.63 -4.98 1.12
N ILE A 11 3.53 -4.23 1.07
CA ILE A 11 2.83 -3.76 2.26
C ILE A 11 2.26 -4.89 3.11
N THR A 12 2.02 -6.06 2.50
CA THR A 12 1.48 -7.21 3.23
C THR A 12 2.53 -7.94 4.08
N GLY A 13 3.81 -7.64 3.88
CA GLY A 13 4.87 -8.22 4.69
C GLY A 13 4.99 -7.55 6.05
N GLN A 14 5.86 -8.10 6.90
CA GLN A 14 6.05 -7.58 8.25
C GLN A 14 6.58 -6.15 8.23
N ASP A 15 7.63 -5.90 7.46
CA ASP A 15 8.22 -4.56 7.39
C ASP A 15 7.24 -3.55 6.76
N GLY A 16 6.51 -3.98 5.72
CA GLY A 16 5.55 -3.11 5.06
C GLY A 16 4.40 -2.73 5.96
N SER A 17 3.89 -3.67 6.76
CA SER A 17 2.79 -3.38 7.68
C SER A 17 3.22 -2.43 8.79
N TYR A 18 4.42 -2.60 9.34
CA TYR A 18 4.94 -1.68 10.36
C TYR A 18 5.16 -0.29 9.79
N LEU A 19 5.71 -0.21 8.58
CA LEU A 19 5.91 1.08 7.93
C LEU A 19 4.58 1.79 7.68
N ALA A 20 3.55 1.04 7.25
CA ALA A 20 2.23 1.60 7.02
C ALA A 20 1.65 2.18 8.31
N GLU A 21 1.74 1.45 9.41
CA GLU A 21 1.27 1.95 10.71
C GLU A 21 2.01 3.22 11.12
N TYR A 22 3.32 3.23 10.95
CA TYR A 22 4.13 4.38 11.29
C TYR A 22 3.74 5.61 10.48
N LEU A 23 3.61 5.45 9.17
CA LEU A 23 3.25 6.57 8.29
C LEU A 23 1.85 7.09 8.59
N LEU A 24 0.91 6.20 8.89
CA LEU A 24 -0.43 6.63 9.31
C LEU A 24 -0.36 7.45 10.60
N SER A 25 0.50 7.07 11.53
CA SER A 25 0.66 7.82 12.78
C SER A 25 1.22 9.21 12.54
N LEU A 26 1.94 9.42 11.45
CA LEU A 26 2.47 10.71 11.05
C LEU A 26 1.47 11.54 10.23
N GLY A 27 0.29 11.01 9.98
CA GLY A 27 -0.74 11.73 9.21
C GLY A 27 -0.65 11.55 7.71
N TYR A 28 0.14 10.59 7.21
CA TYR A 28 0.23 10.32 5.79
C TYR A 28 -1.04 9.64 5.29
N GLU A 29 -1.34 9.91 4.02
CA GLU A 29 -2.27 9.07 3.26
C GLU A 29 -1.45 7.90 2.72
N VAL A 30 -1.77 6.68 3.13
CA VAL A 30 -0.96 5.50 2.81
C VAL A 30 -1.65 4.64 1.77
N HIS A 31 -0.93 4.35 0.70
CA HIS A 31 -1.37 3.47 -0.38
C HIS A 31 -0.45 2.27 -0.44
N GLY A 32 -0.99 1.13 -0.80
CA GLY A 32 -0.20 -0.09 -0.94
C GLY A 32 -0.55 -0.81 -2.22
N ILE A 33 0.43 -1.47 -2.83
CA ILE A 33 0.21 -2.33 -3.99
C ILE A 33 0.21 -3.76 -3.49
N VAL A 34 -0.88 -4.48 -3.78
CA VAL A 34 -1.02 -5.88 -3.39
C VAL A 34 -1.38 -6.70 -4.62
N ARG A 35 -0.98 -7.97 -4.61
CA ARG A 35 -1.37 -8.88 -5.67
C ARG A 35 -2.87 -9.17 -5.55
N ARG A 36 -3.51 -9.45 -6.69
CA ARG A 36 -4.92 -9.78 -6.71
C ARG A 36 -5.24 -10.96 -5.79
N VAL A 37 -4.36 -11.97 -5.75
CA VAL A 37 -4.54 -13.13 -4.89
C VAL A 37 -4.65 -12.74 -3.43
N ALA A 38 -3.85 -11.77 -2.98
CA ALA A 38 -3.91 -11.30 -1.61
C ALA A 38 -5.25 -10.64 -1.29
N LEU A 39 -5.83 -9.93 -2.26
CA LEU A 39 -7.15 -9.33 -2.08
C LEU A 39 -8.26 -10.37 -2.03
N GLU A 40 -8.09 -11.49 -2.75
CA GLU A 40 -9.08 -12.56 -2.79
C GLU A 40 -9.04 -13.43 -1.52
N ASP A 41 -7.89 -13.46 -0.83
CA ASP A 41 -7.75 -14.25 0.39
C ASP A 41 -7.07 -13.40 1.49
N PRO A 42 -7.81 -12.44 2.06
CA PRO A 42 -7.24 -11.53 3.06
C PRO A 42 -6.83 -12.23 4.35
N THR A 43 -7.40 -13.39 4.66
CA THR A 43 -7.04 -14.08 5.89
C THR A 43 -5.62 -14.63 5.84
N HIS A 44 -5.11 -14.93 4.65
CA HIS A 44 -3.74 -15.44 4.49
C HIS A 44 -2.72 -14.34 4.22
N HIS A 45 -3.10 -13.32 3.46
CA HIS A 45 -2.13 -12.36 2.93
C HIS A 45 -2.24 -10.98 3.56
N LEU A 46 -3.40 -10.63 4.11
CA LEU A 46 -3.64 -9.29 4.63
C LEU A 46 -3.80 -9.25 6.15
N TRP A 47 -3.57 -10.34 6.86
CA TRP A 47 -3.84 -10.40 8.28
C TRP A 47 -3.06 -9.37 9.09
N ARG A 48 -1.83 -9.03 8.66
CA ARG A 48 -1.03 -8.02 9.35
C ARG A 48 -1.61 -6.62 9.22
N LEU A 49 -2.40 -6.39 8.17
CA LEU A 49 -2.98 -5.09 7.89
C LEU A 49 -4.40 -4.94 8.44
N LEU A 50 -5.02 -6.02 8.94
CA LEU A 50 -6.40 -5.97 9.40
C LEU A 50 -6.67 -4.85 10.41
N PRO A 51 -5.79 -4.59 11.39
CA PRO A 51 -6.06 -3.53 12.36
C PRO A 51 -6.11 -2.12 11.75
N ILE A 52 -5.50 -1.92 10.57
CA ILE A 52 -5.43 -0.60 9.94
C ILE A 52 -6.04 -0.61 8.54
N ALA A 53 -6.70 -1.70 8.15
CA ALA A 53 -7.16 -1.88 6.79
C ALA A 53 -8.12 -0.77 6.33
N ASP A 54 -8.96 -0.28 7.21
CA ASP A 54 -9.92 0.78 6.90
C ASP A 54 -9.25 2.15 6.68
N ARG A 55 -7.98 2.28 7.05
CA ARG A 55 -7.23 3.52 6.87
C ARG A 55 -6.22 3.43 5.72
N LEU A 56 -6.20 2.30 5.01
CA LEU A 56 -5.29 2.08 3.89
C LEU A 56 -6.04 2.15 2.56
N ASN A 57 -5.31 2.56 1.54
CA ASN A 57 -5.80 2.55 0.16
C ASN A 57 -5.02 1.48 -0.60
N LEU A 58 -5.63 0.32 -0.79
CA LEU A 58 -4.97 -0.81 -1.43
C LEU A 58 -5.30 -0.85 -2.91
N HIS A 59 -4.27 -1.08 -3.72
CA HIS A 59 -4.37 -1.16 -5.18
C HIS A 59 -3.93 -2.54 -5.64
N SER A 60 -4.69 -3.13 -6.55
CA SER A 60 -4.33 -4.41 -7.14
C SER A 60 -3.33 -4.19 -8.26
N GLY A 61 -2.21 -4.89 -8.22
CA GLY A 61 -1.21 -4.78 -9.28
C GLY A 61 -0.04 -5.69 -9.02
N THR A 62 0.84 -5.81 -10.02
CA THR A 62 2.10 -6.52 -9.89
C THR A 62 3.22 -5.62 -10.36
N LEU A 63 4.43 -5.85 -9.82
CA LEU A 63 5.60 -5.08 -10.24
C LEU A 63 6.05 -5.45 -11.66
N GLU A 64 5.51 -6.54 -12.20
CA GLU A 64 5.81 -7.02 -13.56
C GLU A 64 4.94 -6.35 -14.63
N SER A 65 3.88 -5.67 -14.22
CA SER A 65 2.96 -5.03 -15.15
C SER A 65 3.15 -3.52 -15.14
N TYR A 66 3.90 -3.00 -16.11
CA TYR A 66 4.12 -1.55 -16.23
C TYR A 66 2.82 -0.76 -16.40
N PRO A 67 1.85 -1.21 -17.23
CA PRO A 67 0.61 -0.46 -17.36
C PRO A 67 -0.15 -0.33 -16.03
N ALA A 68 -0.17 -1.39 -15.22
CA ALA A 68 -0.83 -1.34 -13.92
C ALA A 68 -0.12 -0.39 -12.96
N LEU A 69 1.23 -0.45 -12.92
CA LEU A 69 2.01 0.46 -12.09
C LEU A 69 1.84 1.90 -12.52
N TYR A 70 1.88 2.15 -13.82
CA TYR A 70 1.71 3.51 -14.35
C TYR A 70 0.38 4.11 -13.92
N LYS A 71 -0.69 3.31 -14.01
CA LYS A 71 -2.01 3.76 -13.62
C LYS A 71 -2.06 4.11 -12.12
N ILE A 72 -1.46 3.28 -11.28
CA ILE A 72 -1.44 3.52 -9.83
C ILE A 72 -0.66 4.80 -9.53
N PHE A 73 0.52 4.97 -10.10
CA PHE A 73 1.33 6.17 -9.88
C PHE A 73 0.62 7.42 -10.37
N ARG A 74 -0.06 7.32 -11.51
CA ARG A 74 -0.81 8.45 -12.06
C ARG A 74 -1.97 8.84 -11.14
N ASP A 75 -2.70 7.85 -10.64
CA ASP A 75 -3.88 8.09 -9.82
C ASP A 75 -3.53 8.55 -8.41
N VAL A 76 -2.46 8.00 -7.83
CA VAL A 76 -2.05 8.32 -6.46
C VAL A 76 -1.19 9.57 -6.40
N GLN A 77 -0.25 9.71 -7.32
CA GLN A 77 0.76 10.79 -7.31
C GLN A 77 1.47 10.86 -5.96
N PRO A 78 2.17 9.77 -5.57
CA PRO A 78 2.78 9.72 -4.25
C PRO A 78 3.94 10.69 -4.10
N ASP A 79 4.09 11.21 -2.89
CA ASP A 79 5.24 12.04 -2.53
C ASP A 79 6.45 11.16 -2.22
N GLU A 80 6.22 9.96 -1.70
CA GLU A 80 7.26 9.02 -1.34
C GLU A 80 6.82 7.62 -1.76
N CYS A 81 7.80 6.82 -2.18
CA CYS A 81 7.55 5.44 -2.57
C CYS A 81 8.56 4.54 -1.87
N TYR A 82 8.06 3.50 -1.21
CA TYR A 82 8.89 2.53 -0.48
C TYR A 82 8.74 1.16 -1.14
N HIS A 83 9.85 0.61 -1.56
CA HIS A 83 9.88 -0.71 -2.20
C HIS A 83 10.50 -1.71 -1.22
N LEU A 84 9.68 -2.61 -0.71
CA LEU A 84 10.09 -3.59 0.31
C LEU A 84 10.13 -5.02 -0.20
#